data_140752fac4437007dd460dd70cac7b00
#
_entry.id   140752fac4437007dd460dd70cac7b00
#
_cell.length_a   1.000
_cell.length_b   1.000
_cell.length_c   1.000
_cell.angle_alpha   90.00
_cell.angle_beta   90.00
_cell.angle_gamma   90.00
#
_symmetry.space_group_name_H-M   'P 1'
#
loop_
_entity.id
_entity.type
_entity.pdbx_description
1 polymer ?
#
loop_
_entity_poly.entity_id
_entity_poly.type
_entity_poly.pdbx_seq_one_letter_code
_entity_poly.pdbx_strand_id
1 'polypeptide(L)'
;MQHPDLKNRDVLLLTELDYGMARSNNRFVARELASRLRMNYAFAPVYIALQKGSGVEKFVDGENKESIHGLALFSRYPMRNIHAISLPNGKDKMKGAEKRLGSLRALIADIDHPIGRFRAVTTHLDAHCSRKHRELQMRIILNHLENLQPIPTLIGGDWNTTTFNSQNAFRAILGYWRRVFMGIRNVAMNHFPYPDRYFERGLFRELEQRGYVYKELNEYGVGTLHYDIKSVEKNTNLRDWVPAWCFPFIFWAAGKVGGRVSARLDWFAGKNICVVDKPKTIHELRDKDGNALSDHDPITLDFVPSAQ
;
A
#
# COMPACT_ATOMS: atom_id res chain seq x y z
N MET A 1 -3.56 -17.09 -5.35
CA MET A 1 -4.74 -17.36 -4.51
C MET A 1 -4.88 -18.84 -4.10
N GLN A 2 -3.91 -19.68 -4.44
CA GLN A 2 -3.87 -21.07 -3.94
C GLN A 2 -3.09 -21.20 -2.62
N HIS A 3 -2.40 -20.13 -2.17
CA HIS A 3 -1.69 -20.13 -0.90
C HIS A 3 -2.66 -20.38 0.26
N PRO A 4 -2.34 -21.29 1.21
CA PRO A 4 -3.26 -21.66 2.30
C PRO A 4 -3.81 -20.45 3.08
N ASP A 5 -2.95 -19.50 3.42
CA ASP A 5 -3.32 -18.32 4.19
C ASP A 5 -4.08 -17.25 3.38
N LEU A 6 -4.09 -17.33 2.05
CA LEU A 6 -4.86 -16.42 1.17
C LEU A 6 -6.14 -17.06 0.65
N LYS A 7 -6.23 -18.37 0.72
CA LYS A 7 -7.39 -19.12 0.27
C LYS A 7 -8.57 -18.85 1.20
N ASN A 8 -9.74 -18.66 0.60
CA ASN A 8 -11.01 -18.49 1.32
C ASN A 8 -11.12 -17.25 2.21
N ARG A 9 -10.36 -16.20 1.94
CA ARG A 9 -10.55 -14.91 2.61
C ARG A 9 -11.90 -14.32 2.23
N ASP A 10 -12.60 -13.76 3.20
CA ASP A 10 -13.95 -13.20 3.02
C ASP A 10 -13.91 -11.83 2.36
N VAL A 11 -12.87 -11.06 2.64
CA VAL A 11 -12.66 -9.70 2.12
C VAL A 11 -11.21 -9.52 1.66
N LEU A 12 -11.01 -8.86 0.51
CA LEU A 12 -9.68 -8.47 0.02
C LEU A 12 -9.67 -6.96 -0.21
N LEU A 13 -8.63 -6.33 0.28
CA LEU A 13 -8.33 -4.91 0.09
C LEU A 13 -7.09 -4.83 -0.80
N LEU A 14 -7.27 -4.52 -2.07
CA LEU A 14 -6.20 -4.54 -3.06
C LEU A 14 -5.93 -3.13 -3.61
N THR A 15 -4.65 -2.84 -3.76
CA THR A 15 -4.13 -1.62 -4.37
C THR A 15 -3.49 -1.92 -5.71
N GLU A 16 -3.28 -0.90 -6.53
CA GLU A 16 -2.55 -0.99 -7.80
C GLU A 16 -3.13 -1.98 -8.83
N LEU A 17 -4.47 -1.97 -8.99
CA LEU A 17 -5.10 -2.78 -10.02
C LEU A 17 -5.30 -2.00 -11.31
N ASP A 18 -4.90 -2.62 -12.41
CA ASP A 18 -5.02 -2.05 -13.75
C ASP A 18 -6.37 -2.38 -14.40
N TYR A 19 -6.82 -1.44 -15.21
CA TYR A 19 -7.87 -1.63 -16.18
C TYR A 19 -7.42 -1.06 -17.52
N GLY A 20 -7.17 -1.95 -18.49
CA GLY A 20 -6.75 -1.59 -19.83
C GLY A 20 -5.34 -0.99 -19.93
N MET A 21 -4.40 -1.44 -19.09
CA MET A 21 -2.99 -1.12 -19.19
C MET A 21 -2.25 -2.21 -19.97
N ALA A 22 -1.36 -1.83 -20.89
CA ALA A 22 -0.58 -2.77 -21.70
C ALA A 22 0.23 -3.75 -20.84
N ARG A 23 0.82 -3.30 -19.74
CA ARG A 23 1.59 -4.12 -18.78
C ARG A 23 0.77 -5.26 -18.16
N SER A 24 -0.53 -5.14 -18.12
CA SER A 24 -1.47 -6.17 -17.65
C SER A 24 -2.29 -6.79 -18.80
N ASN A 25 -1.75 -6.79 -20.03
CA ASN A 25 -2.42 -7.29 -21.24
C ASN A 25 -3.80 -6.66 -21.50
N ASN A 26 -3.96 -5.40 -21.17
CA ASN A 26 -5.20 -4.65 -21.31
C ASN A 26 -6.41 -5.28 -20.60
N ARG A 27 -6.18 -6.03 -19.54
CA ARG A 27 -7.25 -6.67 -18.76
C ARG A 27 -7.89 -5.71 -17.78
N PHE A 28 -9.14 -6.00 -17.41
CA PHE A 28 -9.75 -5.45 -16.21
C PHE A 28 -9.47 -6.39 -15.04
N VAL A 29 -8.34 -6.20 -14.38
CA VAL A 29 -7.80 -7.12 -13.37
C VAL A 29 -8.80 -7.35 -12.23
N ALA A 30 -9.45 -6.30 -11.72
CA ALA A 30 -10.44 -6.44 -10.64
C ALA A 30 -11.60 -7.35 -11.04
N ARG A 31 -12.18 -7.19 -12.23
CA ARG A 31 -13.28 -8.02 -12.70
C ARG A 31 -12.85 -9.48 -12.89
N GLU A 32 -11.67 -9.72 -13.43
CA GLU A 32 -11.17 -11.08 -13.61
C GLU A 32 -10.92 -11.79 -12.29
N LEU A 33 -10.33 -11.08 -11.31
CA LEU A 33 -10.15 -11.62 -9.96
C LEU A 33 -11.49 -11.94 -9.30
N ALA A 34 -12.46 -11.02 -9.37
CA ALA A 34 -13.80 -11.23 -8.83
C ALA A 34 -14.47 -12.49 -9.39
N SER A 35 -14.41 -12.65 -10.71
CA SER A 35 -14.96 -13.83 -11.39
C SER A 35 -14.29 -15.13 -10.94
N ARG A 36 -12.95 -15.17 -10.91
CA ARG A 36 -12.18 -16.36 -10.51
C ARG A 36 -12.37 -16.73 -9.04
N LEU A 37 -12.53 -15.73 -8.16
CA LEU A 37 -12.70 -15.90 -6.73
C LEU A 37 -14.17 -16.06 -6.32
N ARG A 38 -15.11 -15.83 -7.24
CA ARG A 38 -16.55 -15.77 -7.01
C ARG A 38 -16.90 -14.79 -5.89
N MET A 39 -16.36 -13.57 -5.99
CA MET A 39 -16.57 -12.49 -5.03
C MET A 39 -17.26 -11.31 -5.70
N ASN A 40 -18.05 -10.58 -4.93
CA ASN A 40 -18.47 -9.22 -5.29
C ASN A 40 -17.24 -8.31 -5.29
N TYR A 41 -17.25 -7.24 -6.08
CA TYR A 41 -16.17 -6.25 -6.06
C TYR A 41 -16.67 -4.84 -6.28
N ALA A 42 -15.93 -3.89 -5.72
CA ALA A 42 -16.01 -2.48 -6.04
C ALA A 42 -14.63 -2.02 -6.52
N PHE A 43 -14.59 -1.19 -7.57
CA PHE A 43 -13.34 -0.65 -8.12
C PHE A 43 -13.40 0.87 -8.12
N ALA A 44 -12.38 1.52 -7.58
CA ALA A 44 -12.22 2.97 -7.59
C ALA A 44 -11.06 3.36 -8.50
N PRO A 45 -11.30 4.02 -9.64
CA PRO A 45 -10.26 4.61 -10.47
C PRO A 45 -9.49 5.65 -9.68
N VAL A 46 -8.16 5.60 -9.74
CA VAL A 46 -7.26 6.57 -9.09
C VAL A 46 -6.62 7.47 -10.12
N TYR A 47 -6.01 6.86 -11.13
CA TYR A 47 -5.33 7.58 -12.20
C TYR A 47 -5.71 7.06 -13.58
N ILE A 48 -5.70 7.99 -14.56
CA ILE A 48 -5.57 7.68 -15.96
C ILE A 48 -4.08 7.86 -16.30
N ALA A 49 -3.41 6.80 -16.72
CA ALA A 49 -2.01 6.85 -17.15
C ALA A 49 -1.92 7.37 -18.58
N LEU A 50 -1.11 8.39 -18.82
CA LEU A 50 -0.87 8.96 -20.14
C LEU A 50 0.32 8.32 -20.85
N GLN A 51 0.92 7.31 -20.23
CA GLN A 51 2.07 6.55 -20.70
C GLN A 51 1.92 5.09 -20.29
N LYS A 52 2.69 4.18 -20.90
CA LYS A 52 2.61 2.74 -20.63
C LYS A 52 2.99 2.35 -19.20
N GLY A 53 3.79 3.14 -18.53
CA GLY A 53 4.31 2.89 -17.19
C GLY A 53 5.67 3.53 -16.98
N SER A 54 6.40 3.06 -15.98
CA SER A 54 7.77 3.49 -15.66
C SER A 54 8.74 2.31 -15.68
N GLY A 55 10.05 2.58 -15.65
CA GLY A 55 11.09 1.53 -15.64
C GLY A 55 10.96 0.59 -16.83
N VAL A 56 10.88 -0.71 -16.53
CA VAL A 56 10.77 -1.79 -17.53
C VAL A 56 9.41 -1.82 -18.25
N GLU A 57 8.38 -1.28 -17.63
CA GLU A 57 7.02 -1.26 -18.18
C GLU A 57 6.89 -0.41 -19.46
N LYS A 58 7.79 0.54 -19.67
CA LYS A 58 7.84 1.37 -20.89
C LYS A 58 8.05 0.55 -22.16
N PHE A 59 8.67 -0.61 -22.00
CA PHE A 59 9.09 -1.48 -23.11
C PHE A 59 8.09 -2.63 -23.36
N VAL A 60 6.99 -2.66 -22.66
CA VAL A 60 5.94 -3.65 -22.87
C VAL A 60 5.30 -3.45 -24.24
N ASP A 61 5.03 -4.56 -24.95
CA ASP A 61 4.39 -4.53 -26.25
C ASP A 61 2.92 -4.04 -26.17
N GLY A 62 2.46 -3.44 -27.28
CA GLY A 62 1.11 -2.91 -27.38
C GLY A 62 0.94 -1.52 -26.75
N GLU A 63 -0.26 -0.99 -26.80
CA GLU A 63 -0.66 0.30 -26.23
C GLU A 63 -1.71 0.10 -25.14
N ASN A 64 -1.78 1.04 -24.21
CA ASN A 64 -2.87 1.09 -23.24
C ASN A 64 -4.20 1.35 -23.95
N LYS A 65 -5.28 0.68 -23.51
CA LYS A 65 -6.64 0.91 -24.02
C LYS A 65 -7.40 1.91 -23.16
N GLU A 66 -7.74 1.50 -21.92
CA GLU A 66 -8.46 2.36 -20.97
C GLU A 66 -7.52 3.17 -20.09
N SER A 67 -6.28 2.70 -19.92
CA SER A 67 -5.21 3.41 -19.20
C SER A 67 -5.53 3.71 -17.73
N ILE A 68 -6.39 2.92 -17.07
CA ILE A 68 -6.84 3.18 -15.70
C ILE A 68 -6.06 2.33 -14.70
N HIS A 69 -5.72 2.95 -13.59
CA HIS A 69 -5.08 2.34 -12.44
C HIS A 69 -5.87 2.70 -11.17
N GLY A 70 -6.11 1.73 -10.27
CA GLY A 70 -7.02 1.97 -9.15
C GLY A 70 -6.89 1.03 -7.97
N LEU A 71 -7.91 1.12 -7.10
CA LEU A 71 -8.09 0.32 -5.91
C LEU A 71 -9.29 -0.61 -6.10
N ALA A 72 -9.28 -1.79 -5.48
CA ALA A 72 -10.47 -2.61 -5.42
C ALA A 72 -10.67 -3.25 -4.03
N LEU A 73 -11.93 -3.36 -3.68
CA LEU A 73 -12.43 -4.08 -2.52
C LEU A 73 -13.25 -5.27 -3.00
N PHE A 74 -12.94 -6.45 -2.49
CA PHE A 74 -13.66 -7.68 -2.82
C PHE A 74 -14.32 -8.24 -1.56
N SER A 75 -15.51 -8.79 -1.71
CA SER A 75 -16.23 -9.44 -0.60
C SER A 75 -17.02 -10.66 -1.10
N ARG A 76 -17.01 -11.75 -0.31
CA ARG A 76 -17.92 -12.88 -0.49
C ARG A 76 -19.35 -12.52 -0.15
N TYR A 77 -19.52 -11.49 0.65
CA TYR A 77 -20.81 -11.03 1.17
C TYR A 77 -21.28 -9.75 0.48
N PRO A 78 -22.57 -9.41 0.56
CA PRO A 78 -23.08 -8.18 0.00
C PRO A 78 -22.37 -6.95 0.53
N MET A 79 -22.14 -5.99 -0.36
CA MET A 79 -21.58 -4.69 -0.04
C MET A 79 -22.62 -3.60 -0.19
N ARG A 80 -22.66 -2.66 0.76
CA ARG A 80 -23.54 -1.49 0.75
C ARG A 80 -22.75 -0.20 0.92
N ASN A 81 -23.41 0.93 0.67
CA ASN A 81 -22.84 2.26 0.87
C ASN A 81 -21.46 2.43 0.20
N ILE A 82 -21.29 1.82 -0.98
CA ILE A 82 -20.03 1.82 -1.72
C ILE A 82 -19.77 3.22 -2.26
N HIS A 83 -18.66 3.82 -1.86
CA HIS A 83 -18.23 5.11 -2.36
C HIS A 83 -16.71 5.28 -2.22
N ALA A 84 -16.17 6.28 -2.90
CA ALA A 84 -14.76 6.62 -2.81
C ALA A 84 -14.61 8.13 -2.54
N ILE A 85 -13.66 8.46 -1.67
CA ILE A 85 -13.28 9.85 -1.40
C ILE A 85 -11.93 10.15 -2.04
N SER A 86 -11.77 11.39 -2.53
CA SER A 86 -10.51 11.86 -3.12
C SER A 86 -9.53 12.29 -2.04
N LEU A 87 -8.28 11.93 -2.22
CA LEU A 87 -7.16 12.33 -1.37
C LEU A 87 -6.21 13.24 -2.18
N PRO A 88 -5.66 14.29 -1.60
CA PRO A 88 -4.76 15.19 -2.32
C PRO A 88 -3.48 14.46 -2.73
N ASN A 89 -2.96 14.77 -3.92
CA ASN A 89 -1.64 14.32 -4.36
C ASN A 89 -0.55 15.16 -3.70
N GLY A 90 0.55 14.54 -3.29
CA GLY A 90 1.70 15.23 -2.72
C GLY A 90 2.56 15.97 -3.73
N LYS A 91 2.42 15.62 -5.01
CA LYS A 91 3.07 16.25 -6.17
C LYS A 91 2.11 16.32 -7.34
N ASP A 92 2.39 17.25 -8.24
CA ASP A 92 1.76 17.25 -9.56
C ASP A 92 2.18 15.99 -10.33
N LYS A 93 1.22 15.11 -10.59
CA LYS A 93 1.46 13.82 -11.27
C LYS A 93 1.80 13.99 -12.75
N MET A 94 1.55 15.17 -13.33
CA MET A 94 1.97 15.51 -14.71
C MET A 94 3.47 15.82 -14.81
N LYS A 95 4.14 16.08 -13.69
CA LYS A 95 5.60 16.32 -13.61
C LYS A 95 6.42 15.06 -13.30
N GLY A 96 5.77 13.91 -13.11
CA GLY A 96 6.43 12.63 -12.87
C GLY A 96 7.08 12.03 -14.11
N ALA A 97 7.92 10.99 -13.92
CA ALA A 97 8.46 10.18 -15.02
C ALA A 97 7.33 9.48 -15.78
N GLU A 98 6.28 9.07 -15.08
CA GLU A 98 5.02 8.63 -15.65
C GLU A 98 3.95 9.69 -15.40
N LYS A 99 3.42 10.25 -16.50
CA LYS A 99 2.37 11.27 -16.44
C LYS A 99 1.02 10.62 -16.16
N ARG A 100 0.31 11.10 -15.14
CA ARG A 100 -0.97 10.56 -14.68
C ARG A 100 -1.96 11.68 -14.39
N LEU A 101 -3.23 11.49 -14.78
CA LEU A 101 -4.35 12.36 -14.42
C LEU A 101 -5.18 11.69 -13.32
N GLY A 102 -5.61 12.45 -12.33
CA GLY A 102 -6.42 11.95 -11.23
C GLY A 102 -5.82 12.24 -9.86
N SER A 103 -6.40 11.62 -8.84
CA SER A 103 -5.95 11.73 -7.46
C SER A 103 -6.08 10.40 -6.73
N LEU A 104 -5.26 10.22 -5.71
CA LEU A 104 -5.38 9.11 -4.77
C LEU A 104 -6.77 9.07 -4.15
N ARG A 105 -7.21 7.88 -3.74
CA ARG A 105 -8.54 7.66 -3.19
C ARG A 105 -8.50 6.70 -2.00
N ALA A 106 -9.54 6.80 -1.17
CA ALA A 106 -9.94 5.71 -0.27
C ALA A 106 -11.28 5.18 -0.76
N LEU A 107 -11.38 3.86 -0.95
CA LEU A 107 -12.60 3.15 -1.33
C LEU A 107 -13.22 2.54 -0.08
N ILE A 108 -14.49 2.79 0.14
CA ILE A 108 -15.22 2.48 1.36
C ILE A 108 -16.45 1.65 0.99
N ALA A 109 -16.71 0.60 1.75
CA ALA A 109 -17.93 -0.20 1.65
C ALA A 109 -18.31 -0.79 3.00
N ASP A 110 -19.59 -0.88 3.29
CA ASP A 110 -20.13 -1.62 4.42
C ASP A 110 -20.40 -3.07 3.97
N ILE A 111 -19.87 -4.05 4.71
CA ILE A 111 -19.98 -5.49 4.40
C ILE A 111 -21.06 -6.10 5.29
N ASP A 112 -22.07 -6.72 4.69
CA ASP A 112 -23.10 -7.49 5.41
C ASP A 112 -22.61 -8.90 5.68
N HIS A 113 -21.69 -9.04 6.63
CA HIS A 113 -21.14 -10.34 7.02
C HIS A 113 -22.05 -11.05 8.05
N PRO A 114 -22.21 -12.39 8.01
CA PRO A 114 -23.08 -13.13 8.93
C PRO A 114 -22.75 -12.93 10.42
N ILE A 115 -21.47 -12.72 10.76
CA ILE A 115 -21.06 -12.48 12.16
C ILE A 115 -21.21 -11.01 12.61
N GLY A 116 -21.67 -10.13 11.74
CA GLY A 116 -21.88 -8.71 12.03
C GLY A 116 -21.43 -7.81 10.89
N ARG A 117 -22.20 -6.73 10.68
CA ARG A 117 -21.85 -5.72 9.67
C ARG A 117 -20.61 -4.94 10.11
N PHE A 118 -19.70 -4.70 9.19
CA PHE A 118 -18.54 -3.84 9.41
C PHE A 118 -18.20 -3.03 8.15
N ARG A 119 -17.45 -1.95 8.34
CA ARG A 119 -16.95 -1.10 7.25
C ARG A 119 -15.53 -1.50 6.89
N ALA A 120 -15.32 -1.76 5.61
CA ALA A 120 -14.01 -1.98 5.02
C ALA A 120 -13.57 -0.75 4.23
N VAL A 121 -12.32 -0.32 4.42
CA VAL A 121 -11.71 0.81 3.74
C VAL A 121 -10.40 0.36 3.14
N THR A 122 -10.23 0.48 1.82
CA THR A 122 -8.94 0.28 1.18
C THR A 122 -8.37 1.62 0.70
N THR A 123 -7.09 1.85 0.96
CA THR A 123 -6.42 3.08 0.54
C THR A 123 -4.96 2.80 0.17
N HIS A 124 -4.46 3.60 -0.76
CA HIS A 124 -3.06 3.66 -1.11
C HIS A 124 -2.61 5.10 -0.91
N LEU A 125 -1.79 5.36 0.12
CA LEU A 125 -1.32 6.71 0.41
C LEU A 125 -0.13 7.08 -0.49
N ASP A 126 0.14 8.38 -0.62
CA ASP A 126 1.12 8.87 -1.60
C ASP A 126 2.56 8.50 -1.22
N ALA A 127 3.22 7.71 -2.06
CA ALA A 127 4.64 7.38 -1.95
C ALA A 127 5.54 8.62 -2.17
N HIS A 128 5.07 9.60 -2.97
CA HIS A 128 5.87 10.73 -3.46
C HIS A 128 5.60 12.04 -2.72
N CYS A 129 5.45 11.95 -1.42
CA CYS A 129 5.11 13.09 -0.60
C CYS A 129 5.93 13.18 0.69
N SER A 130 5.58 14.11 1.55
CA SER A 130 6.12 14.18 2.91
C SER A 130 5.27 13.33 3.87
N ARG A 131 5.86 13.01 5.02
CA ARG A 131 5.16 12.35 6.13
C ARG A 131 3.91 13.13 6.59
N LYS A 132 4.02 14.46 6.68
CA LYS A 132 2.87 15.33 7.01
C LYS A 132 1.75 15.25 5.96
N HIS A 133 2.08 14.96 4.71
CA HIS A 133 1.09 14.79 3.67
C HIS A 133 0.35 13.47 3.81
N ARG A 134 1.04 12.36 4.12
CA ARG A 134 0.38 11.08 4.45
C ARG A 134 -0.48 11.18 5.70
N GLU A 135 0.00 11.89 6.73
CA GLU A 135 -0.80 12.23 7.92
C GLU A 135 -2.08 12.98 7.53
N LEU A 136 -1.99 13.99 6.65
CA LEU A 136 -3.16 14.72 6.14
C LEU A 136 -4.12 13.80 5.39
N GLN A 137 -3.62 12.92 4.52
CA GLN A 137 -4.46 11.97 3.79
C GLN A 137 -5.21 11.04 4.75
N MET A 138 -4.53 10.48 5.76
CA MET A 138 -5.16 9.65 6.78
C MET A 138 -6.20 10.45 7.59
N ARG A 139 -5.89 11.69 7.97
CA ARG A 139 -6.83 12.57 8.67
C ARG A 139 -8.11 12.83 7.86
N ILE A 140 -7.99 13.02 6.54
CA ILE A 140 -9.14 13.18 5.64
C ILE A 140 -10.02 11.92 5.66
N ILE A 141 -9.40 10.72 5.59
CA ILE A 141 -10.12 9.45 5.68
C ILE A 141 -10.86 9.35 7.01
N LEU A 142 -10.17 9.57 8.11
CA LEU A 142 -10.74 9.45 9.45
C LEU A 142 -11.86 10.46 9.71
N ASN A 143 -11.68 11.72 9.30
CA ASN A 143 -12.72 12.73 9.40
C ASN A 143 -13.99 12.35 8.60
N HIS A 144 -13.81 11.74 7.41
CA HIS A 144 -14.94 11.26 6.63
C HIS A 144 -15.67 10.11 7.35
N LEU A 145 -14.92 9.15 7.89
CA LEU A 145 -15.49 8.00 8.61
C LEU A 145 -16.26 8.41 9.88
N GLU A 146 -15.82 9.45 10.58
CA GLU A 146 -16.51 10.01 11.77
C GLU A 146 -17.88 10.61 11.43
N ASN A 147 -18.08 11.06 10.20
CA ASN A 147 -19.38 11.59 9.73
C ASN A 147 -20.34 10.49 9.22
N LEU A 148 -19.90 9.24 9.17
CA LEU A 148 -20.75 8.12 8.78
C LEU A 148 -21.37 7.45 10.02
N GLN A 149 -22.40 6.63 9.77
CA GLN A 149 -22.97 5.80 10.83
C GLN A 149 -21.85 5.00 11.51
N PRO A 150 -21.75 5.03 12.84
CA PRO A 150 -20.73 4.30 13.58
C PRO A 150 -20.99 2.79 13.49
N ILE A 151 -20.08 2.06 12.88
CA ILE A 151 -20.02 0.59 12.83
C ILE A 151 -18.57 0.15 12.96
N PRO A 152 -18.30 -1.09 13.35
CA PRO A 152 -16.94 -1.63 13.36
C PRO A 152 -16.25 -1.35 12.03
N THR A 153 -15.01 -0.86 12.07
CA THR A 153 -14.34 -0.38 10.86
C THR A 153 -12.93 -0.95 10.77
N LEU A 154 -12.58 -1.49 9.60
CA LEU A 154 -11.23 -1.91 9.22
C LEU A 154 -10.71 -1.03 8.09
N ILE A 155 -9.56 -0.41 8.27
CA ILE A 155 -8.82 0.33 7.25
C ILE A 155 -7.59 -0.50 6.89
N GLY A 156 -7.37 -0.76 5.59
CA GLY A 156 -6.20 -1.49 5.13
C GLY A 156 -5.67 -1.00 3.80
N GLY A 157 -4.46 -1.43 3.45
CA GLY A 157 -3.79 -1.14 2.18
C GLY A 157 -2.35 -0.69 2.35
N ASP A 158 -1.77 -0.21 1.27
CA ASP A 158 -0.42 0.36 1.26
C ASP A 158 -0.47 1.83 1.72
N TRP A 159 0.05 2.08 2.92
CA TRP A 159 0.11 3.45 3.45
C TRP A 159 1.42 4.16 3.14
N ASN A 160 2.31 3.50 2.42
CA ASN A 160 3.62 4.05 2.04
C ASN A 160 4.35 4.69 3.23
N THR A 161 4.29 4.06 4.40
CA THR A 161 4.88 4.52 5.65
C THR A 161 6.40 4.42 5.61
N THR A 162 6.97 5.05 4.61
CA THR A 162 8.42 5.11 4.42
C THR A 162 9.03 6.14 5.37
N THR A 163 10.30 5.99 5.66
CA THR A 163 11.05 7.00 6.40
C THR A 163 11.44 8.20 5.52
N PHE A 164 11.00 8.22 4.27
CA PHE A 164 11.47 9.17 3.26
C PHE A 164 10.53 10.38 3.10
N ASN A 165 11.12 11.53 2.78
CA ASN A 165 10.43 12.67 2.21
C ASN A 165 10.86 12.80 0.76
N SER A 166 10.02 12.41 -0.16
CA SER A 166 10.30 12.39 -1.60
C SER A 166 9.63 13.53 -2.36
N GLN A 167 9.24 14.62 -1.67
CA GLN A 167 8.67 15.81 -2.32
C GLN A 167 9.60 16.42 -3.37
N ASN A 168 10.89 16.48 -3.08
CA ASN A 168 11.92 16.93 -4.00
C ASN A 168 13.27 16.26 -3.71
N ALA A 169 14.19 16.32 -4.68
CA ALA A 169 15.50 15.70 -4.59
C ALA A 169 16.32 16.20 -3.38
N PHE A 170 16.30 17.49 -3.10
CA PHE A 170 17.06 18.06 -2.00
C PHE A 170 16.62 17.47 -0.64
N ARG A 171 15.31 17.40 -0.39
CA ARG A 171 14.77 16.81 0.86
C ARG A 171 15.03 15.31 0.93
N ALA A 172 15.00 14.62 -0.19
CA ALA A 172 15.33 13.19 -0.25
C ALA A 172 16.80 12.93 0.11
N ILE A 173 17.72 13.71 -0.45
CA ILE A 173 19.17 13.62 -0.17
C ILE A 173 19.45 13.98 1.29
N LEU A 174 18.93 15.10 1.79
CA LEU A 174 19.10 15.50 3.19
C LEU A 174 18.55 14.44 4.16
N GLY A 175 17.39 13.87 3.83
CA GLY A 175 16.81 12.77 4.59
C GLY A 175 17.64 11.49 4.54
N TYR A 176 18.29 11.18 3.42
CA TYR A 176 19.22 10.06 3.30
C TYR A 176 20.40 10.23 4.27
N TRP A 177 21.11 11.35 4.22
CA TRP A 177 22.25 11.60 5.10
C TRP A 177 21.86 11.63 6.58
N ARG A 178 20.70 12.19 6.91
CA ARG A 178 20.16 12.09 8.27
C ARG A 178 20.08 10.65 8.75
N ARG A 179 19.58 9.72 7.93
CA ARG A 179 19.49 8.29 8.29
C ARG A 179 20.87 7.63 8.39
N VAL A 180 21.80 8.03 7.54
CA VAL A 180 23.19 7.57 7.65
C VAL A 180 23.78 7.98 9.01
N PHE A 181 23.59 9.25 9.43
CA PHE A 181 24.07 9.76 10.74
C PHE A 181 23.33 9.14 11.93
N MET A 182 22.08 8.73 11.77
CA MET A 182 21.36 7.96 12.81
C MET A 182 21.89 6.54 12.96
N GLY A 183 22.77 6.10 12.09
CA GLY A 183 23.31 4.75 12.00
C GLY A 183 22.47 3.85 11.08
N ILE A 184 23.08 3.40 9.99
CA ILE A 184 22.40 2.61 8.94
C ILE A 184 21.73 1.38 9.54
N ARG A 185 22.44 0.62 10.38
CA ARG A 185 21.91 -0.57 11.04
C ARG A 185 20.76 -0.24 11.99
N ASN A 186 20.87 0.85 12.75
CA ASN A 186 19.79 1.31 13.62
C ASN A 186 18.53 1.66 12.83
N VAL A 187 18.67 2.36 11.71
CA VAL A 187 17.52 2.73 10.86
C VAL A 187 16.89 1.49 10.26
N ALA A 188 17.68 0.55 9.74
CA ALA A 188 17.19 -0.68 9.13
C ALA A 188 16.42 -1.58 10.12
N MET A 189 16.91 -1.68 11.36
CA MET A 189 16.35 -2.60 12.37
C MET A 189 15.24 -1.97 13.24
N ASN A 190 15.33 -0.66 13.51
CA ASN A 190 14.49 0.00 14.51
C ASN A 190 13.53 1.05 13.93
N HIS A 191 13.70 1.46 12.67
CA HIS A 191 12.87 2.50 12.07
C HIS A 191 12.09 2.02 10.84
N PHE A 192 12.68 1.25 9.94
CA PHE A 192 11.95 0.74 8.78
C PHE A 192 10.82 -0.24 9.15
N PRO A 193 11.03 -1.21 10.09
CA PRO A 193 9.96 -2.07 10.55
C PRO A 193 8.96 -1.38 11.50
N TYR A 194 9.33 -0.22 12.07
CA TYR A 194 8.56 0.51 13.08
C TYR A 194 8.39 1.99 12.73
N PRO A 195 7.80 2.34 11.57
CA PRO A 195 7.66 3.74 11.14
C PRO A 195 6.75 4.56 12.09
N ASP A 196 5.84 3.91 12.80
CA ASP A 196 4.93 4.48 13.78
C ASP A 196 5.65 5.09 15.00
N ARG A 197 6.83 4.58 15.35
CA ARG A 197 7.56 5.04 16.54
C ARG A 197 8.16 6.43 16.36
N TYR A 198 8.56 6.79 15.13
CA TYR A 198 9.27 8.04 14.90
C TYR A 198 8.93 8.75 13.58
N PHE A 199 9.23 8.13 12.43
CA PHE A 199 9.16 8.83 11.15
C PHE A 199 7.73 9.15 10.70
N GLU A 200 6.79 8.25 10.90
CA GLU A 200 5.38 8.41 10.53
C GLU A 200 4.47 8.58 11.76
N ARG A 201 5.05 8.91 12.92
CA ARG A 201 4.34 9.03 14.19
C ARG A 201 3.07 9.89 14.13
N GLY A 202 3.06 10.93 13.27
CA GLY A 202 1.90 11.79 13.08
C GLY A 202 0.69 11.02 12.56
N LEU A 203 0.85 10.22 11.50
CA LEU A 203 -0.20 9.40 10.92
C LEU A 203 -0.80 8.41 11.94
N PHE A 204 0.05 7.70 12.67
CA PHE A 204 -0.42 6.72 13.66
C PHE A 204 -1.07 7.39 14.87
N ARG A 205 -0.65 8.59 15.25
CA ARG A 205 -1.30 9.39 16.30
C ARG A 205 -2.73 9.79 15.89
N GLU A 206 -2.97 10.13 14.63
CA GLU A 206 -4.33 10.40 14.13
C GLU A 206 -5.26 9.19 14.31
N LEU A 207 -4.76 7.97 14.09
CA LEU A 207 -5.50 6.72 14.34
C LEU A 207 -5.77 6.53 15.83
N GLU A 208 -4.73 6.59 16.67
CA GLU A 208 -4.83 6.39 18.12
C GLU A 208 -5.80 7.38 18.78
N GLN A 209 -5.76 8.66 18.40
CA GLN A 209 -6.62 9.71 18.94
C GLN A 209 -8.11 9.47 18.64
N ARG A 210 -8.43 8.71 17.59
CA ARG A 210 -9.81 8.37 17.21
C ARG A 210 -10.21 6.95 17.60
N GLY A 211 -9.40 6.29 18.43
CA GLY A 211 -9.68 4.97 18.97
C GLY A 211 -9.45 3.81 18.00
N TYR A 212 -8.64 4.02 16.95
CA TYR A 212 -8.19 2.93 16.09
C TYR A 212 -6.96 2.25 16.70
N VAL A 213 -6.98 0.94 16.73
CA VAL A 213 -5.82 0.10 17.06
C VAL A 213 -5.18 -0.43 15.78
N TYR A 214 -3.88 -0.68 15.78
CA TYR A 214 -3.17 -1.19 14.61
C TYR A 214 -2.10 -2.23 14.94
N LYS A 215 -1.47 -2.17 16.11
CA LYS A 215 -0.36 -3.07 16.45
C LYS A 215 -0.79 -4.53 16.51
N GLU A 216 -1.91 -4.79 17.12
CA GLU A 216 -2.49 -6.11 17.29
C GLU A 216 -3.06 -6.69 15.98
N LEU A 217 -3.40 -5.81 15.03
CA LEU A 217 -3.97 -6.15 13.72
C LEU A 217 -2.91 -6.48 12.67
N ASN A 218 -1.63 -6.44 13.05
CA ASN A 218 -0.52 -6.65 12.13
C ASN A 218 0.55 -7.52 12.78
N GLU A 219 1.31 -8.25 11.98
CA GLU A 219 2.56 -8.86 12.44
C GLU A 219 3.59 -7.74 12.64
N TYR A 220 3.51 -7.11 13.82
CA TYR A 220 4.18 -5.85 14.14
C TYR A 220 5.69 -6.00 14.11
N GLY A 221 6.38 -5.12 13.38
CA GLY A 221 7.82 -5.15 13.19
C GLY A 221 8.30 -6.03 12.03
N VAL A 222 7.39 -6.67 11.30
CA VAL A 222 7.70 -7.42 10.08
C VAL A 222 7.49 -6.52 8.86
N GLY A 223 8.49 -6.42 7.98
CA GLY A 223 8.40 -5.62 6.75
C GLY A 223 7.52 -6.28 5.70
N THR A 224 6.87 -5.47 4.88
CA THR A 224 6.02 -5.92 3.77
C THR A 224 6.61 -5.61 2.40
N LEU A 225 7.59 -4.71 2.33
CA LEU A 225 8.40 -4.44 1.14
C LEU A 225 9.85 -4.79 1.43
N HIS A 226 10.51 -5.49 0.50
CA HIS A 226 11.91 -5.86 0.62
C HIS A 226 12.71 -5.27 -0.54
N TYR A 227 13.63 -4.35 -0.22
CA TYR A 227 14.58 -3.84 -1.18
C TYR A 227 15.85 -4.69 -1.13
N ASP A 228 16.22 -5.30 -2.26
CA ASP A 228 17.44 -6.08 -2.44
C ASP A 228 18.32 -5.42 -3.50
N ILE A 229 19.57 -5.11 -3.16
CA ILE A 229 20.55 -4.51 -4.08
C ILE A 229 20.92 -5.41 -5.26
N LYS A 230 20.67 -6.72 -5.15
CA LYS A 230 20.91 -7.69 -6.22
C LYS A 230 19.76 -7.76 -7.24
N SER A 231 18.59 -7.20 -6.91
CA SER A 231 17.44 -7.19 -7.82
C SER A 231 17.64 -6.17 -8.94
N VAL A 232 17.81 -6.66 -10.17
CA VAL A 232 17.98 -5.82 -11.36
C VAL A 232 16.73 -5.00 -11.64
N GLU A 233 15.56 -5.61 -11.52
CA GLU A 233 14.26 -4.98 -11.75
C GLU A 233 14.01 -3.82 -10.76
N LYS A 234 14.17 -4.07 -9.46
CA LYS A 234 14.01 -3.04 -8.42
C LYS A 234 15.00 -1.89 -8.59
N ASN A 235 16.23 -2.19 -9.00
CA ASN A 235 17.23 -1.17 -9.29
C ASN A 235 16.88 -0.35 -10.53
N THR A 236 16.29 -0.97 -11.56
CA THR A 236 15.83 -0.27 -12.76
C THR A 236 14.69 0.69 -12.43
N ASN A 237 13.71 0.22 -11.65
CA ASN A 237 12.61 1.07 -11.17
C ASN A 237 13.13 2.22 -10.29
N LEU A 238 14.08 1.96 -9.41
CA LEU A 238 14.68 2.99 -8.56
C LEU A 238 15.39 4.10 -9.36
N ARG A 239 15.96 3.78 -10.53
CA ARG A 239 16.60 4.78 -11.42
C ARG A 239 15.65 5.83 -11.97
N ASP A 240 14.36 5.54 -12.07
CA ASP A 240 13.36 6.53 -12.46
C ASP A 240 13.13 7.62 -11.39
N TRP A 241 13.59 7.38 -10.16
CA TRP A 241 13.33 8.20 -9.00
C TRP A 241 14.57 8.85 -8.41
N VAL A 242 15.71 8.18 -8.55
CA VAL A 242 16.98 8.53 -7.92
C VAL A 242 18.03 8.75 -9.02
N PRO A 243 18.69 9.90 -9.04
CA PRO A 243 19.79 10.14 -9.98
C PRO A 243 20.87 9.05 -9.88
N ALA A 244 21.44 8.68 -11.03
CA ALA A 244 22.39 7.55 -11.10
C ALA A 244 23.59 7.69 -10.15
N TRP A 245 24.07 8.91 -9.89
CA TRP A 245 25.19 9.18 -8.97
C TRP A 245 24.88 8.85 -7.50
N CYS A 246 23.61 8.71 -7.11
CA CYS A 246 23.22 8.31 -5.75
C CYS A 246 23.40 6.81 -5.49
N PHE A 247 23.41 5.97 -6.53
CA PHE A 247 23.41 4.51 -6.38
C PHE A 247 24.60 3.95 -5.58
N PRO A 248 25.84 4.40 -5.78
CA PRO A 248 26.96 3.92 -4.99
C PRO A 248 26.75 4.10 -3.47
N PHE A 249 26.17 5.23 -3.06
CA PHE A 249 25.87 5.52 -1.64
C PHE A 249 24.72 4.62 -1.12
N ILE A 250 23.68 4.37 -1.94
CA ILE A 250 22.56 3.48 -1.56
C ILE A 250 23.07 2.05 -1.40
N PHE A 251 23.87 1.55 -2.35
CA PHE A 251 24.44 0.21 -2.31
C PHE A 251 25.42 0.03 -1.15
N TRP A 252 26.26 1.03 -0.90
CA TRP A 252 27.12 1.04 0.27
C TRP A 252 26.32 0.95 1.57
N ALA A 253 25.26 1.75 1.72
CA ALA A 253 24.42 1.74 2.91
C ALA A 253 23.69 0.39 3.08
N ALA A 254 23.09 -0.13 2.02
CA ALA A 254 22.41 -1.42 2.05
C ALA A 254 23.40 -2.57 2.32
N GLY A 255 24.61 -2.51 1.79
CA GLY A 255 25.69 -3.49 2.06
C GLY A 255 26.05 -3.60 3.55
N LYS A 256 25.93 -2.51 4.32
CA LYS A 256 26.17 -2.53 5.78
C LYS A 256 25.13 -3.33 6.57
N VAL A 257 24.00 -3.69 5.95
CA VAL A 257 22.92 -4.48 6.54
C VAL A 257 22.63 -5.75 5.75
N GLY A 258 23.63 -6.27 5.03
CA GLY A 258 23.51 -7.54 4.29
C GLY A 258 22.90 -7.43 2.89
N GLY A 259 22.74 -6.20 2.37
CA GLY A 259 22.24 -5.96 1.00
C GLY A 259 20.72 -6.03 0.84
N ARG A 260 19.98 -6.39 1.88
CA ARG A 260 18.51 -6.44 1.90
C ARG A 260 17.97 -5.54 3.02
N VAL A 261 17.03 -4.70 2.69
CA VAL A 261 16.35 -3.80 3.64
C VAL A 261 14.86 -4.05 3.56
N SER A 262 14.23 -4.27 4.71
CA SER A 262 12.80 -4.49 4.81
C SER A 262 12.12 -3.28 5.43
N ALA A 263 11.02 -2.83 4.83
CA ALA A 263 10.21 -1.74 5.33
C ALA A 263 8.75 -2.18 5.48
N ARG A 264 8.08 -1.68 6.50
CA ARG A 264 6.65 -1.93 6.66
C ARG A 264 5.85 -0.79 6.07
N LEU A 265 5.12 -1.08 4.99
CA LEU A 265 4.31 -0.14 4.25
C LEU A 265 2.83 -0.46 4.32
N ASP A 266 2.49 -1.75 4.37
CA ASP A 266 1.12 -2.25 4.37
C ASP A 266 0.63 -2.46 5.80
N TRP A 267 -0.58 -1.98 6.08
CA TRP A 267 -1.13 -1.94 7.41
C TRP A 267 -2.62 -2.23 7.44
N PHE A 268 -3.05 -2.78 8.58
CA PHE A 268 -4.42 -2.74 9.03
C PHE A 268 -4.54 -1.82 10.26
N ALA A 269 -5.62 -1.04 10.33
CA ALA A 269 -6.08 -0.39 11.55
C ALA A 269 -7.57 -0.63 11.72
N GLY A 270 -8.01 -0.84 12.93
CA GLY A 270 -9.39 -1.17 13.22
C GLY A 270 -9.95 -0.43 14.44
N LYS A 271 -11.24 -0.18 14.39
CA LYS A 271 -12.03 0.34 15.51
C LYS A 271 -13.21 -0.59 15.74
N ASN A 272 -13.41 -1.00 17.00
CA ASN A 272 -14.41 -2.00 17.38
C ASN A 272 -14.23 -3.35 16.62
N ILE A 273 -12.99 -3.81 16.58
CA ILE A 273 -12.57 -5.07 15.94
C ILE A 273 -11.77 -5.88 16.95
N CYS A 274 -12.13 -7.15 17.10
CA CYS A 274 -11.40 -8.11 17.92
C CYS A 274 -10.65 -9.10 17.03
N VAL A 275 -9.35 -9.22 17.22
CA VAL A 275 -8.51 -10.21 16.53
C VAL A 275 -8.85 -11.61 17.02
N VAL A 276 -9.03 -12.54 16.09
CA VAL A 276 -9.35 -13.95 16.40
C VAL A 276 -8.10 -14.82 16.33
N ASP A 277 -7.26 -14.59 15.32
CA ASP A 277 -6.02 -15.33 15.15
C ASP A 277 -4.87 -14.36 14.87
N LYS A 278 -3.64 -14.81 15.11
CA LYS A 278 -2.45 -14.00 14.95
C LYS A 278 -2.34 -13.49 13.49
N PRO A 279 -2.20 -12.16 13.29
CA PRO A 279 -1.99 -11.61 11.96
C PRO A 279 -0.71 -12.15 11.34
N LYS A 280 -0.70 -12.31 10.02
CA LYS A 280 0.45 -12.85 9.29
C LYS A 280 0.86 -11.95 8.13
N THR A 281 2.17 -11.89 7.90
CA THR A 281 2.78 -11.39 6.67
C THR A 281 3.25 -12.57 5.84
N ILE A 282 2.79 -12.68 4.60
CA ILE A 282 3.07 -13.85 3.76
C ILE A 282 4.25 -13.52 2.86
N HIS A 283 5.43 -13.99 3.28
CA HIS A 283 6.67 -13.72 2.58
C HIS A 283 6.82 -14.53 1.30
N GLU A 284 7.46 -13.90 0.32
CA GLU A 284 7.99 -14.54 -0.89
C GLU A 284 6.95 -15.33 -1.70
N LEU A 285 5.77 -14.72 -1.93
CA LEU A 285 4.84 -15.28 -2.89
C LEU A 285 5.48 -15.33 -4.28
N ARG A 286 5.65 -16.57 -4.77
CA ARG A 286 6.26 -16.82 -6.08
C ARG A 286 5.31 -17.62 -6.96
N ASP A 287 5.43 -17.43 -8.25
CA ASP A 287 4.81 -18.32 -9.23
C ASP A 287 5.56 -19.67 -9.32
N LYS A 288 5.06 -20.57 -10.17
CA LYS A 288 5.68 -21.86 -10.43
C LYS A 288 7.09 -21.79 -11.03
N ASP A 289 7.44 -20.68 -11.63
CA ASP A 289 8.73 -20.42 -12.27
C ASP A 289 9.70 -19.69 -11.33
N GLY A 290 9.27 -19.41 -10.07
CA GLY A 290 10.06 -18.77 -9.03
C GLY A 290 10.05 -17.24 -9.06
N ASN A 291 9.27 -16.60 -9.95
CA ASN A 291 9.17 -15.16 -10.02
C ASN A 291 8.27 -14.62 -8.89
N ALA A 292 8.62 -13.48 -8.33
CA ALA A 292 7.79 -12.82 -7.34
C ALA A 292 6.47 -12.36 -7.97
N LEU A 293 5.34 -12.69 -7.31
CA LEU A 293 4.00 -12.29 -7.77
C LEU A 293 3.67 -10.83 -7.42
N SER A 294 4.39 -10.25 -6.49
CA SER A 294 4.29 -8.85 -6.09
C SER A 294 5.62 -8.43 -5.47
N ASP A 295 5.93 -7.16 -5.48
CA ASP A 295 7.05 -6.58 -4.73
C ASP A 295 6.69 -6.32 -3.26
N HIS A 296 5.40 -6.37 -2.91
CA HIS A 296 4.88 -6.34 -1.55
C HIS A 296 4.43 -7.74 -1.09
N ASP A 297 4.65 -8.02 0.18
CA ASP A 297 4.15 -9.21 0.85
C ASP A 297 2.71 -8.97 1.33
N PRO A 298 1.74 -9.84 0.98
CA PRO A 298 0.39 -9.75 1.52
C PRO A 298 0.35 -9.87 3.03
N ILE A 299 -0.53 -9.10 3.65
CA ILE A 299 -0.85 -9.20 5.07
C ILE A 299 -2.25 -9.80 5.25
N THR A 300 -2.43 -10.63 6.26
CA THR A 300 -3.72 -11.27 6.58
C THR A 300 -4.10 -11.06 8.04
N LEU A 301 -5.40 -10.96 8.26
CA LEU A 301 -6.01 -10.76 9.57
C LEU A 301 -7.31 -11.56 9.65
N ASP A 302 -7.50 -12.29 10.74
CA ASP A 302 -8.75 -12.92 11.12
C ASP A 302 -9.35 -12.17 12.31
N PHE A 303 -10.57 -11.65 12.15
CA PHE A 303 -11.20 -10.80 13.15
C PHE A 303 -12.71 -11.01 13.21
N VAL A 304 -13.30 -10.56 14.31
CA VAL A 304 -14.74 -10.40 14.47
C VAL A 304 -15.07 -8.95 14.78
N PRO A 305 -16.16 -8.40 14.19
CA PRO A 305 -16.68 -7.11 14.61
C PRO A 305 -17.12 -7.19 16.08
N SER A 306 -16.69 -6.27 16.92
CA SER A 306 -17.18 -6.22 18.30
C SER A 306 -18.41 -5.32 18.36
N ALA A 307 -19.44 -5.74 19.10
CA ALA A 307 -20.56 -4.86 19.41
C ALA A 307 -20.06 -3.64 20.19
N GLN A 308 -20.64 -2.48 19.91
CA GLN A 308 -20.44 -1.27 20.70
C GLN A 308 -21.05 -1.44 22.08
#